data_34403475169f156d6220e1909ebf1b42
#
_entry.id   34403475169f156d6220e1909ebf1b42
#
_cell.length_a   1.000
_cell.length_b   1.000
_cell.length_c   1.000
_cell.angle_alpha   90.00
_cell.angle_beta   90.00
_cell.angle_gamma   90.00
#
_symmetry.space_group_name_H-M   'P 1'
#
loop_
_entity.id
_entity.type
_entity.pdbx_description
1 polymer ?
#
loop_
_entity_poly.entity_id
_entity_poly.type
_entity_poly.pdbx_seq_one_letter_code
_entity_poly.pdbx_strand_id
1 'polypeptide(L)'
;MLITQNQEHNSISLLAEVSRTITNEDDINKVLRLVLFIMSENMNMLRGMITILNRDTGEIVINESFGLTEKEKERGRYQIGEGVIGHVVKTGKAVIVPSIIDEPLFLDRTRSRSKAKKENLCFICIPIKAGTEIIGTLSADRQFEPTAIDDRTRTKKTKTGEESIDMLQYYVDQLSIIASMISQAVRLKQLAHEENTKTPHETTITGKSSSEQKLKKEEQEDETISPAERPANIIGNTKPMIALYKMIDKIANTNATTLVLGESGVGKELVASAIHFKSRRADKPFIKFNCAALPESIVESELFGHEKGAFTGALATRQGRFELAHNGTIFLDEVGELSLPVQAKLLRIIQEKEFERVGGSKTIKVDVRVIAATNRNLEELIQNGLFREDLYYRLNIFPITVPPLRERKTDILLLADYFVEKYNAANQKGIRRISTTSIDMLMRYHWPGNVRELQNCMERAVILSEDNVIHGYHLPPTLQTAESSGTPYTGSLLQKLDAIEMEMIMEALKRTKGNMSRAAVQLGLSDRIMGLRIKKFDIDYRKFR
;
A
#
# COMPACT_ATOMS: atom_id res chain seq x y z
N MET A 1 5.92 35.89 -1.24
CA MET A 1 4.71 35.08 -1.47
C MET A 1 4.91 33.87 -2.42
N LEU A 2 5.55 34.02 -3.58
CA LEU A 2 5.79 32.86 -4.51
C LEU A 2 6.86 31.88 -4.00
N ILE A 3 7.85 32.32 -3.23
CA ILE A 3 8.93 31.48 -2.67
C ILE A 3 8.37 30.57 -1.55
N THR A 4 7.43 31.06 -0.72
CA THR A 4 6.77 30.31 0.35
C THR A 4 5.88 29.19 -0.18
N GLN A 5 5.14 29.41 -1.26
CA GLN A 5 4.25 28.38 -1.85
C GLN A 5 5.02 27.19 -2.45
N ASN A 6 6.18 27.44 -3.10
CA ASN A 6 7.03 26.36 -3.62
C ASN A 6 7.68 25.54 -2.49
N GLN A 7 8.05 26.18 -1.38
CA GLN A 7 8.63 25.48 -0.22
C GLN A 7 7.60 24.62 0.50
N GLU A 8 6.37 25.08 0.66
CA GLU A 8 5.27 24.30 1.25
C GLU A 8 4.92 23.09 0.38
N HIS A 9 4.86 23.25 -0.94
CA HIS A 9 4.58 22.14 -1.86
C HIS A 9 5.67 21.06 -1.81
N ASN A 10 6.94 21.45 -1.77
CA ASN A 10 8.07 20.53 -1.64
C ASN A 10 8.06 19.79 -0.29
N SER A 11 7.64 20.45 0.80
CA SER A 11 7.51 19.82 2.12
C SER A 11 6.47 18.71 2.12
N ILE A 12 5.28 19.00 1.59
CA ILE A 12 4.17 18.03 1.53
C ILE A 12 4.58 16.82 0.69
N SER A 13 5.26 17.06 -0.44
CA SER A 13 5.76 15.99 -1.31
C SER A 13 6.79 15.10 -0.59
N LEU A 14 7.76 15.71 0.11
CA LEU A 14 8.76 15.00 0.92
C LEU A 14 8.10 14.13 1.99
N LEU A 15 7.21 14.69 2.79
CA LEU A 15 6.54 13.96 3.89
C LEU A 15 5.65 12.84 3.37
N ALA A 16 4.96 13.05 2.24
CA ALA A 16 4.15 12.02 1.59
C ALA A 16 5.01 10.87 1.06
N GLU A 17 6.20 11.15 0.52
CA GLU A 17 7.14 10.13 0.03
C GLU A 17 7.75 9.34 1.18
N VAL A 18 8.16 10.01 2.26
CA VAL A 18 8.63 9.35 3.49
C VAL A 18 7.55 8.46 4.10
N SER A 19 6.31 8.95 4.19
CA SER A 19 5.18 8.18 4.70
C SER A 19 4.94 6.90 3.88
N ARG A 20 4.92 7.01 2.56
CA ARG A 20 4.77 5.85 1.66
C ARG A 20 5.90 4.84 1.83
N THR A 21 7.13 5.30 1.96
CA THR A 21 8.30 4.43 2.15
C THR A 21 8.20 3.64 3.46
N ILE A 22 7.80 4.31 4.55
CA ILE A 22 7.61 3.69 5.87
C ILE A 22 6.50 2.62 5.84
N THR A 23 5.44 2.87 5.06
CA THR A 23 4.29 1.97 4.99
C THR A 23 4.53 0.75 4.09
N ASN A 24 5.34 0.92 3.03
CA ASN A 24 5.47 -0.09 1.97
C ASN A 24 6.68 -1.05 2.15
N GLU A 25 7.58 -0.78 3.07
CA GLU A 25 8.80 -1.57 3.27
C GLU A 25 8.79 -2.25 4.65
N ASP A 26 9.00 -3.56 4.67
CA ASP A 26 8.96 -4.36 5.89
C ASP A 26 10.28 -4.37 6.67
N ASP A 27 11.42 -4.24 5.98
CA ASP A 27 12.73 -4.16 6.62
C ASP A 27 12.99 -2.75 7.16
N ILE A 28 13.07 -2.63 8.51
CA ILE A 28 13.29 -1.34 9.17
C ILE A 28 14.60 -0.68 8.74
N ASN A 29 15.67 -1.42 8.56
CA ASN A 29 16.97 -0.86 8.15
C ASN A 29 16.89 -0.32 6.73
N LYS A 30 16.17 -1.02 5.85
CA LYS A 30 15.91 -0.56 4.49
C LYS A 30 15.03 0.68 4.47
N VAL A 31 13.98 0.73 5.32
CA VAL A 31 13.15 1.93 5.51
C VAL A 31 14.01 3.12 5.92
N LEU A 32 14.84 2.98 6.96
CA LEU A 32 15.69 4.06 7.47
C LEU A 32 16.67 4.57 6.40
N ARG A 33 17.24 3.66 5.61
CA ARG A 33 18.14 4.00 4.50
C ARG A 33 17.41 4.75 3.38
N LEU A 34 16.22 4.32 2.98
CA LEU A 34 15.41 4.98 1.97
C LEU A 34 14.93 6.36 2.43
N VAL A 35 14.54 6.51 3.70
CA VAL A 35 14.18 7.80 4.29
C VAL A 35 15.35 8.79 4.22
N LEU A 36 16.56 8.37 4.59
CA LEU A 36 17.76 9.21 4.48
C LEU A 36 18.07 9.59 3.03
N PHE A 37 17.85 8.67 2.08
CA PHE A 37 18.02 8.96 0.65
C PHE A 37 16.99 9.99 0.16
N ILE A 38 15.71 9.83 0.47
CA ILE A 38 14.65 10.78 0.13
C ILE A 38 14.94 12.18 0.72
N MET A 39 15.42 12.23 1.97
CA MET A 39 15.84 13.47 2.61
C MET A 39 17.01 14.14 1.86
N SER A 40 17.99 13.36 1.39
CA SER A 40 19.13 13.89 0.66
C SER A 40 18.73 14.58 -0.65
N GLU A 41 17.80 13.99 -1.38
CA GLU A 41 17.30 14.52 -2.65
C GLU A 41 16.43 15.78 -2.47
N ASN A 42 15.61 15.81 -1.41
CA ASN A 42 14.62 16.87 -1.24
C ASN A 42 15.07 18.02 -0.32
N MET A 43 16.05 17.80 0.58
CA MET A 43 16.48 18.78 1.58
C MET A 43 17.90 19.32 1.32
N ASN A 44 18.52 18.98 0.20
CA ASN A 44 19.92 19.32 -0.12
C ASN A 44 20.89 18.96 1.02
N MET A 45 20.72 17.75 1.54
CA MET A 45 21.47 17.21 2.67
C MET A 45 22.75 16.53 2.18
N LEU A 46 23.90 16.94 2.71
CA LEU A 46 25.18 16.34 2.35
C LEU A 46 25.41 14.99 3.06
N ARG A 47 24.96 14.87 4.30
CA ARG A 47 25.02 13.66 5.11
C ARG A 47 23.81 13.60 6.01
N GLY A 48 23.36 12.37 6.26
CA GLY A 48 22.30 12.08 7.21
C GLY A 48 22.65 10.86 8.05
N MET A 49 22.22 10.85 9.30
CA MET A 49 22.46 9.74 10.20
C MET A 49 21.23 9.51 11.07
N ILE A 50 20.89 8.24 11.23
CA ILE A 50 19.93 7.78 12.24
C ILE A 50 20.71 6.96 13.24
N THR A 51 20.67 7.40 14.51
CA THR A 51 21.32 6.68 15.62
C THR A 51 20.27 6.02 16.49
N ILE A 52 20.64 4.90 17.11
CA ILE A 52 19.81 4.15 18.06
C ILE A 52 20.54 4.08 19.39
N LEU A 53 19.80 4.27 20.48
CA LEU A 53 20.27 4.11 21.85
C LEU A 53 20.13 2.64 22.28
N ASN A 54 21.26 2.01 22.59
CA ASN A 54 21.27 0.74 23.29
C ASN A 54 21.04 1.01 24.80
N ARG A 55 19.92 0.56 25.32
CA ARG A 55 19.53 0.82 26.73
C ARG A 55 20.36 0.09 27.74
N ASP A 56 20.87 -1.09 27.38
CA ASP A 56 21.65 -1.93 28.31
C ASP A 56 23.04 -1.38 28.53
N THR A 57 23.64 -0.79 27.50
CA THR A 57 25.00 -0.25 27.54
C THR A 57 25.07 1.28 27.67
N GLY A 58 23.96 1.98 27.42
CA GLY A 58 23.94 3.46 27.32
C GLY A 58 24.65 4.01 26.08
N GLU A 59 25.09 3.16 25.17
CA GLU A 59 25.80 3.53 23.96
C GLU A 59 24.83 3.93 22.85
N ILE A 60 25.16 5.00 22.13
CA ILE A 60 24.42 5.49 20.97
C ILE A 60 25.25 5.15 19.73
N VAL A 61 24.72 4.33 18.83
CA VAL A 61 25.40 3.88 17.63
C VAL A 61 24.66 4.33 16.38
N ILE A 62 25.39 4.59 15.28
CA ILE A 62 24.79 4.89 13.99
C ILE A 62 24.20 3.59 13.43
N ASN A 63 22.88 3.54 13.30
CA ASN A 63 22.18 2.41 12.68
C ASN A 63 22.23 2.51 11.16
N GLU A 64 21.76 3.63 10.60
CA GLU A 64 21.80 3.90 9.17
C GLU A 64 22.34 5.30 8.87
N SER A 65 22.97 5.45 7.70
CA SER A 65 23.57 6.72 7.28
C SER A 65 23.54 6.91 5.77
N PHE A 66 23.51 8.19 5.37
CA PHE A 66 23.72 8.65 3.99
C PHE A 66 24.98 9.51 3.93
N GLY A 67 25.81 9.34 2.91
CA GLY A 67 27.04 10.12 2.72
C GLY A 67 28.20 9.75 3.65
N LEU A 68 28.13 8.58 4.34
CA LEU A 68 29.23 8.01 5.12
C LEU A 68 29.65 6.65 4.54
N THR A 69 30.94 6.34 4.65
CA THR A 69 31.45 4.98 4.40
C THR A 69 31.22 4.10 5.63
N GLU A 70 31.23 2.76 5.47
CA GLU A 70 31.05 1.82 6.58
C GLU A 70 32.08 2.03 7.72
N LYS A 71 33.34 2.32 7.37
CA LYS A 71 34.39 2.63 8.36
C LYS A 71 34.14 3.94 9.13
N GLU A 72 33.48 4.91 8.53
CA GLU A 72 33.07 6.14 9.17
C GLU A 72 31.85 5.94 10.06
N LYS A 73 30.92 5.09 9.64
CA LYS A 73 29.73 4.69 10.39
C LYS A 73 30.14 3.95 11.68
N GLU A 74 31.04 2.98 11.61
CA GLU A 74 31.54 2.21 12.76
C GLU A 74 32.20 3.09 13.83
N ARG A 75 32.86 4.18 13.45
CA ARG A 75 33.48 5.16 14.37
C ARG A 75 32.47 6.05 15.10
N GLY A 76 31.25 6.14 14.58
CA GLY A 76 30.18 6.98 15.11
C GLY A 76 29.50 6.38 16.34
N ARG A 77 30.22 6.28 17.46
CA ARG A 77 29.72 5.81 18.76
C ARG A 77 29.78 6.94 19.77
N TYR A 78 28.72 7.13 20.55
CA TYR A 78 28.56 8.20 21.51
C TYR A 78 27.98 7.65 22.81
N GLN A 79 28.26 8.36 23.94
CA GLN A 79 27.61 8.11 25.20
C GLN A 79 26.51 9.15 25.48
N ILE A 80 25.58 8.83 26.37
CA ILE A 80 24.52 9.77 26.77
C ILE A 80 25.15 11.03 27.37
N GLY A 81 24.85 12.21 26.79
CA GLY A 81 25.41 13.50 27.17
C GLY A 81 26.73 13.87 26.45
N GLU A 82 27.28 12.98 25.64
CA GLU A 82 28.52 13.21 24.90
C GLU A 82 28.27 13.83 23.53
N GLY A 83 28.85 14.99 23.27
CA GLY A 83 28.70 15.72 22.04
C GLY A 83 27.26 16.17 21.76
N VAL A 84 26.96 16.65 20.57
CA VAL A 84 25.61 17.08 20.17
C VAL A 84 24.63 15.91 20.23
N ILE A 85 24.99 14.75 19.69
CA ILE A 85 24.12 13.57 19.62
C ILE A 85 23.76 13.10 21.03
N GLY A 86 24.74 12.90 21.92
CA GLY A 86 24.49 12.48 23.30
C GLY A 86 23.74 13.53 24.11
N HIS A 87 23.96 14.82 23.84
CA HIS A 87 23.23 15.92 24.47
C HIS A 87 21.74 15.90 24.09
N VAL A 88 21.42 15.67 22.81
CA VAL A 88 20.03 15.53 22.31
C VAL A 88 19.35 14.34 22.97
N VAL A 89 20.02 13.19 23.09
CA VAL A 89 19.48 12.02 23.78
C VAL A 89 19.23 12.31 25.26
N LYS A 90 20.15 13.05 25.93
CA LYS A 90 20.00 13.39 27.36
C LYS A 90 18.87 14.37 27.64
N THR A 91 18.72 15.40 26.78
CA THR A 91 17.78 16.52 27.01
C THR A 91 16.41 16.33 26.34
N GLY A 92 16.35 15.50 25.30
CA GLY A 92 15.15 15.34 24.47
C GLY A 92 14.76 16.57 23.66
N LYS A 93 15.70 17.51 23.49
CA LYS A 93 15.50 18.75 22.72
C LYS A 93 16.31 18.72 21.44
N ALA A 94 15.74 19.25 20.36
CA ALA A 94 16.46 19.47 19.10
C ALA A 94 17.62 20.45 19.32
N VAL A 95 18.73 20.22 18.63
CA VAL A 95 19.91 21.11 18.65
C VAL A 95 20.26 21.49 17.22
N ILE A 96 20.42 22.79 17.00
CA ILE A 96 20.90 23.37 15.75
C ILE A 96 22.31 23.90 16.00
N VAL A 97 23.25 23.50 15.15
CA VAL A 97 24.63 24.00 15.11
C VAL A 97 24.80 24.75 13.80
N PRO A 98 24.68 26.09 13.79
CA PRO A 98 24.78 26.89 12.56
C PRO A 98 26.15 26.81 11.90
N SER A 99 27.22 26.67 12.69
CA SER A 99 28.60 26.48 12.23
C SER A 99 29.26 25.36 13.04
N ILE A 100 29.61 24.27 12.39
CA ILE A 100 30.25 23.12 13.06
C ILE A 100 31.69 23.43 13.51
N ILE A 101 32.30 24.50 13.01
CA ILE A 101 33.66 24.91 13.36
C ILE A 101 33.68 25.55 14.74
N ASP A 102 32.66 26.33 15.04
CA ASP A 102 32.60 27.19 16.24
C ASP A 102 31.90 26.51 17.42
N GLU A 103 31.37 25.30 17.23
CA GLU A 103 30.59 24.58 18.26
C GLU A 103 31.46 23.60 19.05
N PRO A 104 31.76 23.87 20.32
CA PRO A 104 32.59 22.98 21.17
C PRO A 104 31.99 21.61 21.42
N LEU A 105 30.64 21.48 21.40
CA LEU A 105 29.93 20.20 21.57
C LEU A 105 29.96 19.35 20.31
N PHE A 106 30.40 19.87 19.17
CA PHE A 106 30.42 19.11 17.93
C PHE A 106 31.66 18.21 17.84
N LEU A 107 31.47 16.93 18.14
CA LEU A 107 32.51 15.90 18.04
C LEU A 107 32.47 15.25 16.67
N ASP A 108 33.44 15.54 15.78
CA ASP A 108 33.56 14.89 14.47
C ASP A 108 34.11 13.45 14.60
N ARG A 109 33.39 12.58 15.31
CA ARG A 109 33.82 11.20 15.59
C ARG A 109 33.93 10.35 14.34
N THR A 110 33.05 10.58 13.36
CA THR A 110 33.08 9.89 12.07
C THR A 110 34.33 10.23 11.26
N ARG A 111 34.93 11.40 11.52
CA ARG A 111 36.06 11.97 10.74
C ARG A 111 35.77 12.03 9.24
N SER A 112 34.51 12.22 8.88
CA SER A 112 34.04 12.27 7.49
C SER A 112 34.16 13.64 6.85
N ARG A 113 34.59 14.67 7.61
CA ARG A 113 34.65 16.07 7.18
C ARG A 113 36.10 16.52 7.05
N SER A 114 36.57 16.80 5.82
CA SER A 114 37.89 17.43 5.59
C SER A 114 37.86 18.88 6.05
N LYS A 115 39.04 19.43 6.48
CA LYS A 115 39.15 20.81 6.98
C LYS A 115 38.60 21.86 5.98
N ALA A 116 38.81 21.65 4.68
CA ALA A 116 38.33 22.56 3.62
C ALA A 116 36.79 22.47 3.38
N LYS A 117 36.14 21.37 3.83
CA LYS A 117 34.67 21.16 3.68
C LYS A 117 33.88 21.53 4.92
N LYS A 118 34.53 22.04 5.98
CA LYS A 118 33.85 22.45 7.22
C LYS A 118 33.30 23.88 7.15
N GLU A 119 33.81 24.66 6.23
CA GLU A 119 33.31 26.03 6.01
C GLU A 119 31.87 25.97 5.46
N ASN A 120 30.97 26.73 6.08
CA ASN A 120 29.56 26.85 5.71
C ASN A 120 28.73 25.56 5.88
N LEU A 121 29.08 24.68 6.84
CA LEU A 121 28.26 23.55 7.21
C LEU A 121 27.47 23.80 8.49
N CYS A 122 26.16 23.62 8.44
CA CYS A 122 25.31 23.52 9.61
C CYS A 122 24.97 22.04 9.92
N PHE A 123 24.75 21.76 11.20
CA PHE A 123 24.36 20.44 11.68
C PHE A 123 23.07 20.56 12.49
N ILE A 124 22.07 19.76 12.17
CA ILE A 124 20.79 19.69 12.87
C ILE A 124 20.64 18.30 13.44
N CYS A 125 20.30 18.19 14.72
CA CYS A 125 20.08 16.92 15.39
C CYS A 125 18.76 16.93 16.17
N ILE A 126 17.88 15.98 15.85
CA ILE A 126 16.52 15.87 16.38
C ILE A 126 16.39 14.55 17.16
N PRO A 127 15.75 14.52 18.35
CA PRO A 127 15.49 13.27 19.07
C PRO A 127 14.38 12.48 18.36
N ILE A 128 14.57 11.15 18.27
CA ILE A 128 13.51 10.20 17.88
C ILE A 128 12.88 9.70 19.18
N LYS A 129 11.57 10.01 19.40
CA LYS A 129 10.84 9.73 20.62
C LYS A 129 9.75 8.70 20.42
N ALA A 130 9.71 7.66 21.25
CA ALA A 130 8.63 6.70 21.34
C ALA A 130 7.82 6.98 22.63
N GLY A 131 6.76 7.79 22.52
CA GLY A 131 6.05 8.34 23.67
C GLY A 131 6.92 9.33 24.43
N THR A 132 7.19 9.08 25.70
CA THR A 132 8.08 9.90 26.56
C THR A 132 9.56 9.51 26.46
N GLU A 133 9.87 8.37 25.85
CA GLU A 133 11.22 7.81 25.80
C GLU A 133 11.95 8.18 24.51
N ILE A 134 13.25 8.41 24.63
CA ILE A 134 14.12 8.69 23.48
C ILE A 134 14.77 7.38 23.06
N ILE A 135 14.54 6.99 21.80
CA ILE A 135 15.07 5.74 21.21
C ILE A 135 16.30 5.98 20.33
N GLY A 136 16.57 7.23 19.98
CA GLY A 136 17.71 7.59 19.13
C GLY A 136 17.66 9.04 18.67
N THR A 137 18.43 9.35 17.62
CA THR A 137 18.42 10.68 16.98
C THR A 137 18.43 10.60 15.47
N LEU A 138 17.80 11.58 14.83
CA LEU A 138 17.92 11.88 13.40
C LEU A 138 18.77 13.13 13.25
N SER A 139 19.85 13.08 12.46
CA SER A 139 20.73 14.23 12.24
C SER A 139 21.06 14.43 10.77
N ALA A 140 21.28 15.68 10.37
CA ALA A 140 21.59 16.07 9.01
C ALA A 140 22.68 17.15 8.95
N ASP A 141 23.65 16.97 8.04
CA ASP A 141 24.61 17.99 7.63
C ASP A 141 24.10 18.70 6.38
N ARG A 142 24.14 20.01 6.38
CA ARG A 142 23.72 20.80 5.24
C ARG A 142 24.70 21.91 4.94
N GLN A 143 24.92 22.21 3.66
CA GLN A 143 25.70 23.35 3.24
C GLN A 143 24.83 24.59 3.32
N PHE A 144 25.38 25.63 3.95
CA PHE A 144 24.79 26.95 4.05
C PHE A 144 25.50 27.85 3.06
N GLU A 145 24.83 28.29 2.02
CA GLU A 145 25.35 29.36 1.16
C GLU A 145 24.98 30.68 1.80
N PRO A 146 25.96 31.49 2.30
CA PRO A 146 25.68 32.86 2.63
C PRO A 146 25.32 33.54 1.32
N THR A 147 24.08 34.03 1.20
CA THR A 147 23.63 34.80 0.05
C THR A 147 24.68 35.86 -0.25
N ALA A 148 25.21 35.88 -1.48
CA ALA A 148 26.23 36.78 -1.94
C ALA A 148 25.83 38.22 -1.59
N ILE A 149 26.60 38.86 -0.72
CA ILE A 149 26.44 40.27 -0.38
C ILE A 149 26.91 41.04 -1.61
N ASP A 150 25.96 41.61 -2.34
CA ASP A 150 26.28 42.60 -3.38
C ASP A 150 26.96 43.79 -2.69
N ASP A 151 28.24 43.98 -2.98
CA ASP A 151 29.19 44.91 -2.33
C ASP A 151 28.85 46.40 -2.54
N ARG A 152 27.65 46.71 -3.06
CA ARG A 152 27.24 48.09 -3.43
C ARG A 152 26.24 48.78 -2.51
N THR A 153 25.73 48.09 -1.45
CA THR A 153 24.82 48.76 -0.49
C THR A 153 25.15 48.41 0.96
N ARG A 154 25.95 49.24 1.55
CA ARG A 154 26.47 49.18 2.94
C ARG A 154 25.45 49.56 4.02
N THR A 155 24.17 49.22 3.88
CA THR A 155 23.13 49.49 4.90
C THR A 155 22.07 48.44 4.86
N LYS A 156 22.28 47.31 5.61
CA LYS A 156 21.21 46.45 6.17
C LYS A 156 21.81 45.23 6.89
N LYS A 157 22.43 45.47 8.05
CA LYS A 157 23.04 44.42 8.88
C LYS A 157 22.06 43.66 9.78
N THR A 158 20.76 43.91 9.74
CA THR A 158 19.78 43.36 10.69
C THR A 158 18.74 42.42 10.11
N LYS A 159 18.52 42.31 8.80
CA LYS A 159 17.52 41.41 8.20
C LYS A 159 18.04 40.05 7.78
N THR A 160 19.33 39.91 7.50
CA THR A 160 19.93 38.64 7.01
C THR A 160 20.07 37.57 8.09
N GLY A 161 20.12 37.95 9.36
CA GLY A 161 20.20 36.97 10.48
C GLY A 161 18.86 36.32 10.82
N GLU A 162 17.77 37.06 10.74
CA GLU A 162 16.43 36.59 11.04
C GLU A 162 15.89 35.62 9.95
N GLU A 163 16.08 35.95 8.67
CA GLU A 163 15.70 35.08 7.54
C GLU A 163 16.47 33.74 7.54
N SER A 164 17.71 33.72 8.04
CA SER A 164 18.52 32.52 8.18
C SER A 164 18.06 31.63 9.34
N ILE A 165 17.59 32.20 10.44
CA ILE A 165 17.08 31.49 11.61
C ILE A 165 15.71 30.87 11.29
N ASP A 166 14.84 31.60 10.60
CA ASP A 166 13.52 31.10 10.19
C ASP A 166 13.64 29.89 9.23
N MET A 167 14.63 29.93 8.32
CA MET A 167 14.90 28.83 7.42
C MET A 167 15.44 27.60 8.16
N LEU A 168 16.29 27.74 9.16
CA LEU A 168 16.79 26.65 9.98
C LEU A 168 15.67 26.04 10.83
N GLN A 169 14.77 26.86 11.38
CA GLN A 169 13.61 26.40 12.12
C GLN A 169 12.67 25.56 11.24
N TYR A 170 12.44 25.99 10.01
CA TYR A 170 11.65 25.22 9.04
C TYR A 170 12.21 23.79 8.81
N TYR A 171 13.56 23.63 8.73
CA TYR A 171 14.15 22.29 8.61
C TYR A 171 14.04 21.47 9.90
N VAL A 172 14.11 22.11 11.07
CA VAL A 172 13.86 21.45 12.36
C VAL A 172 12.45 20.87 12.41
N ASP A 173 11.47 21.62 11.94
CA ASP A 173 10.06 21.18 11.94
C ASP A 173 9.87 19.98 11.00
N GLN A 174 10.43 20.02 9.79
CA GLN A 174 10.39 18.90 8.86
C GLN A 174 11.07 17.64 9.43
N LEU A 175 12.29 17.78 9.94
CA LEU A 175 13.03 16.68 10.54
C LEU A 175 12.30 16.11 11.77
N SER A 176 11.60 16.96 12.55
CA SER A 176 10.83 16.53 13.71
C SER A 176 9.63 15.67 13.31
N ILE A 177 8.95 16.01 12.22
CA ILE A 177 7.86 15.21 11.67
C ILE A 177 8.41 13.86 11.18
N ILE A 178 9.51 13.87 10.42
CA ILE A 178 10.15 12.63 9.93
C ILE A 178 10.61 11.75 11.10
N ALA A 179 11.23 12.34 12.14
CA ALA A 179 11.65 11.62 13.35
C ALA A 179 10.46 10.96 14.08
N SER A 180 9.30 11.63 14.12
CA SER A 180 8.06 11.07 14.67
C SER A 180 7.54 9.89 13.84
N MET A 181 7.58 10.00 12.50
CA MET A 181 7.17 8.91 11.60
C MET A 181 8.09 7.69 11.73
N ILE A 182 9.42 7.91 11.82
CA ILE A 182 10.40 6.84 12.09
C ILE A 182 10.11 6.17 13.43
N SER A 183 9.84 6.94 14.47
CA SER A 183 9.53 6.40 15.80
C SER A 183 8.30 5.49 15.78
N GLN A 184 7.23 5.91 15.11
CA GLN A 184 6.02 5.07 14.95
C GLN A 184 6.31 3.79 14.19
N ALA A 185 7.11 3.86 13.10
CA ALA A 185 7.50 2.68 12.33
C ALA A 185 8.31 1.67 13.18
N VAL A 186 9.28 2.16 13.95
CA VAL A 186 10.08 1.33 14.85
C VAL A 186 9.20 0.67 15.91
N ARG A 187 8.28 1.42 16.53
CA ARG A 187 7.38 0.93 17.56
C ARG A 187 6.39 -0.13 17.03
N LEU A 188 5.78 0.09 15.87
CA LEU A 188 4.87 -0.88 15.26
C LEU A 188 5.58 -2.19 14.97
N LYS A 189 6.83 -2.15 14.50
CA LYS A 189 7.61 -3.35 14.22
C LYS A 189 8.12 -4.05 15.49
N GLN A 190 8.42 -3.31 16.56
CA GLN A 190 8.73 -3.90 17.87
C GLN A 190 7.51 -4.61 18.47
N LEU A 191 6.32 -4.01 18.43
CA LEU A 191 5.07 -4.63 18.88
C LEU A 191 4.73 -5.90 18.09
N ALA A 192 4.91 -5.88 16.77
CA ALA A 192 4.73 -7.06 15.92
C ALA A 192 5.73 -8.18 16.26
N HIS A 193 6.92 -7.84 16.73
CA HIS A 193 7.93 -8.82 17.17
C HIS A 193 7.61 -9.37 18.56
N GLU A 194 7.09 -8.56 19.49
CA GLU A 194 6.70 -8.97 20.84
C GLU A 194 5.43 -9.84 20.85
N GLU A 195 4.49 -9.64 19.92
CA GLU A 195 3.32 -10.52 19.76
C GLU A 195 3.70 -11.91 19.24
N ASN A 196 4.76 -12.03 18.45
CA ASN A 196 5.26 -13.32 17.96
C ASN A 196 6.07 -14.10 19.03
N THR A 197 6.43 -13.48 20.18
CA THR A 197 7.22 -14.12 21.22
C THR A 197 6.42 -14.54 22.46
N LYS A 198 5.11 -14.27 22.53
CA LYS A 198 4.25 -14.66 23.66
C LYS A 198 3.40 -15.89 23.31
N THR A 199 3.99 -17.08 23.40
CA THR A 199 3.28 -18.32 23.67
C THR A 199 3.88 -18.98 24.89
N PRO A 200 3.06 -19.58 25.79
CA PRO A 200 3.48 -19.89 27.16
C PRO A 200 4.34 -21.13 27.27
N HIS A 201 5.30 -21.04 28.14
CA HIS A 201 6.08 -22.15 28.70
C HIS A 201 5.21 -23.11 29.54
N GLU A 202 5.39 -24.38 29.34
CA GLU A 202 5.56 -25.41 30.38
C GLU A 202 6.24 -26.63 29.74
N THR A 203 7.29 -27.04 30.17
CA THR A 203 8.01 -27.81 31.16
C THR A 203 9.10 -28.71 30.55
N THR A 204 10.28 -28.56 31.06
CA THR A 204 11.27 -29.48 31.70
C THR A 204 12.26 -30.28 30.84
N ILE A 205 13.52 -29.82 30.97
CA ILE A 205 14.80 -30.51 31.31
C ILE A 205 15.42 -31.56 30.35
N THR A 206 16.68 -31.28 30.07
CA THR A 206 17.90 -32.05 29.80
C THR A 206 18.36 -32.25 28.35
N GLY A 207 19.63 -31.85 28.13
CA GLY A 207 20.51 -32.48 27.17
C GLY A 207 21.21 -31.59 26.15
N LYS A 208 22.43 -31.27 26.48
CA LYS A 208 23.49 -30.57 25.74
C LYS A 208 23.62 -30.84 24.24
N SER A 209 24.12 -29.79 23.58
CA SER A 209 24.95 -29.79 22.36
C SER A 209 24.26 -30.06 21.01
N SER A 210 23.99 -28.99 20.27
CA SER A 210 24.21 -28.84 18.82
C SER A 210 23.56 -27.54 18.31
N SER A 211 24.20 -26.40 18.63
CA SER A 211 23.66 -25.05 18.37
C SER A 211 24.19 -24.38 17.08
N GLU A 212 24.84 -25.11 16.18
CA GLU A 212 25.38 -24.48 14.94
C GLU A 212 24.76 -24.94 13.61
N GLN A 213 23.84 -25.91 13.65
CA GLN A 213 23.16 -26.37 12.42
C GLN A 213 21.69 -25.98 12.29
N LYS A 214 21.09 -25.32 13.30
CA LYS A 214 19.69 -24.86 13.24
C LYS A 214 19.49 -23.44 12.72
N LEU A 215 20.52 -22.61 12.71
CA LEU A 215 20.44 -21.21 12.23
C LEU A 215 20.43 -21.03 10.72
N LYS A 216 20.59 -22.10 9.92
CA LYS A 216 20.51 -22.05 8.45
C LYS A 216 19.22 -22.65 7.87
N LYS A 217 18.28 -23.08 8.70
CA LYS A 217 17.03 -23.72 8.25
C LYS A 217 15.76 -22.90 8.50
N GLU A 218 15.85 -21.79 9.26
CA GLU A 218 14.70 -20.91 9.56
C GLU A 218 14.53 -19.71 8.62
N GLU A 219 15.45 -19.53 7.63
CA GLU A 219 15.34 -18.45 6.63
C GLU A 219 14.66 -18.86 5.31
N GLN A 220 14.06 -20.05 5.22
CA GLN A 220 13.37 -20.53 4.00
C GLN A 220 12.09 -21.33 4.30
N GLU A 221 11.29 -20.96 5.27
CA GLU A 221 9.88 -21.29 5.22
C GLU A 221 9.14 -20.14 4.54
N ASP A 222 9.18 -20.14 3.21
CA ASP A 222 8.14 -19.56 2.37
C ASP A 222 6.82 -20.09 2.92
N GLU A 223 6.03 -19.25 3.63
CA GLU A 223 4.66 -19.56 4.08
C GLU A 223 3.76 -19.73 2.84
N THR A 224 4.00 -20.75 2.05
CA THR A 224 3.07 -21.19 1.02
C THR A 224 1.91 -21.87 1.72
N ILE A 225 0.79 -21.13 1.87
CA ILE A 225 -0.49 -21.72 2.25
C ILE A 225 -0.76 -22.87 1.28
N SER A 226 -1.07 -24.05 1.82
CA SER A 226 -1.44 -25.20 1.01
C SER A 226 -2.63 -24.85 0.11
N PRO A 227 -2.72 -25.37 -1.11
CA PRO A 227 -3.87 -25.12 -2.00
C PRO A 227 -5.23 -25.40 -1.34
N ALA A 228 -5.29 -26.29 -0.35
CA ALA A 228 -6.50 -26.65 0.41
C ALA A 228 -6.98 -25.54 1.37
N GLU A 229 -6.11 -24.64 1.79
CA GLU A 229 -6.45 -23.55 2.73
C GLU A 229 -6.97 -22.30 2.03
N ARG A 230 -6.80 -22.21 0.70
CA ARG A 230 -7.28 -21.06 -0.08
C ARG A 230 -8.79 -21.16 -0.33
N PRO A 231 -9.54 -20.06 -0.19
CA PRO A 231 -10.92 -20.03 -0.66
C PRO A 231 -10.96 -20.25 -2.17
N ALA A 232 -11.78 -21.21 -2.62
CA ALA A 232 -11.79 -21.69 -4.02
C ALA A 232 -11.98 -20.59 -5.09
N ASN A 233 -12.55 -19.45 -4.74
CA ASN A 233 -12.93 -18.39 -5.67
C ASN A 233 -12.10 -17.09 -5.50
N ILE A 234 -11.09 -17.07 -4.63
CA ILE A 234 -10.25 -15.88 -4.42
C ILE A 234 -8.83 -16.17 -4.90
N ILE A 235 -8.36 -15.37 -5.86
CA ILE A 235 -7.04 -15.51 -6.46
C ILE A 235 -6.10 -14.48 -5.88
N GLY A 236 -4.93 -14.91 -5.42
CA GLY A 236 -3.86 -14.07 -4.89
C GLY A 236 -2.90 -14.86 -4.01
N ASN A 237 -1.61 -14.52 -4.12
CA ASN A 237 -0.52 -15.18 -3.40
C ASN A 237 0.33 -14.19 -2.61
N THR A 238 0.00 -12.90 -2.65
CA THR A 238 0.72 -11.86 -1.92
C THR A 238 0.54 -11.99 -0.41
N LYS A 239 1.52 -11.53 0.37
CA LYS A 239 1.45 -11.56 1.84
C LYS A 239 0.16 -10.94 2.40
N PRO A 240 -0.35 -9.77 1.90
CA PRO A 240 -1.64 -9.24 2.34
C PRO A 240 -2.82 -10.18 2.07
N MET A 241 -2.81 -10.91 0.94
CA MET A 241 -3.87 -11.88 0.63
C MET A 241 -3.79 -13.11 1.51
N ILE A 242 -2.59 -13.58 1.82
CA ILE A 242 -2.36 -14.69 2.77
C ILE A 242 -2.87 -14.33 4.17
N ALA A 243 -2.58 -13.12 4.64
CA ALA A 243 -3.10 -12.61 5.91
C ALA A 243 -4.64 -12.55 5.90
N LEU A 244 -5.24 -12.08 4.79
CA LEU A 244 -6.69 -12.07 4.59
C LEU A 244 -7.29 -13.48 4.68
N TYR A 245 -6.67 -14.50 4.07
CA TYR A 245 -7.15 -15.88 4.15
C TYR A 245 -7.12 -16.42 5.57
N LYS A 246 -6.03 -16.19 6.31
CA LYS A 246 -5.92 -16.55 7.73
C LYS A 246 -7.03 -15.88 8.58
N MET A 247 -7.39 -14.61 8.28
CA MET A 247 -8.49 -13.93 8.94
C MET A 247 -9.85 -14.52 8.60
N ILE A 248 -10.10 -14.86 7.33
CA ILE A 248 -11.32 -15.54 6.90
C ILE A 248 -11.50 -16.87 7.66
N ASP A 249 -10.45 -17.67 7.78
CA ASP A 249 -10.49 -18.97 8.49
C ASP A 249 -10.79 -18.80 9.99
N LYS A 250 -10.17 -17.81 10.64
CA LYS A 250 -10.43 -17.54 12.06
C LYS A 250 -11.88 -17.14 12.31
N ILE A 251 -12.46 -16.30 11.45
CA ILE A 251 -13.81 -15.77 11.66
C ILE A 251 -14.93 -16.67 11.13
N ALA A 252 -14.63 -17.52 10.15
CA ALA A 252 -15.64 -18.38 9.52
C ALA A 252 -16.43 -19.20 10.58
N ASN A 253 -15.75 -19.76 11.55
CA ASN A 253 -16.34 -20.60 12.59
C ASN A 253 -17.06 -19.86 13.73
N THR A 254 -17.11 -18.51 13.68
CA THR A 254 -17.80 -17.68 14.67
C THR A 254 -19.13 -17.17 14.12
N ASN A 255 -20.02 -16.72 15.01
CA ASN A 255 -21.26 -16.00 14.64
C ASN A 255 -21.07 -14.46 14.70
N ALA A 256 -19.85 -13.98 14.85
CA ALA A 256 -19.59 -12.54 14.98
C ALA A 256 -20.00 -11.79 13.70
N THR A 257 -20.56 -10.61 13.89
CA THR A 257 -20.80 -9.67 12.79
C THR A 257 -19.46 -9.26 12.20
N THR A 258 -19.37 -9.28 10.88
CA THR A 258 -18.13 -8.99 10.15
C THR A 258 -18.33 -7.79 9.25
N LEU A 259 -17.42 -6.81 9.33
CA LEU A 259 -17.39 -5.65 8.45
C LEU A 259 -16.25 -5.77 7.44
N VAL A 260 -16.58 -5.93 6.16
CA VAL A 260 -15.61 -6.05 5.06
C VAL A 260 -15.38 -4.67 4.45
N LEU A 261 -14.19 -4.14 4.63
CA LEU A 261 -13.76 -2.83 4.14
C LEU A 261 -12.90 -2.96 2.90
N GLY A 262 -12.99 -2.01 1.99
CA GLY A 262 -12.13 -1.94 0.81
C GLY A 262 -12.77 -1.22 -0.35
N GLU A 263 -11.94 -0.82 -1.31
CA GLU A 263 -12.35 -0.08 -2.49
C GLU A 263 -13.36 -0.84 -3.35
N SER A 264 -14.03 -0.13 -4.25
CA SER A 264 -14.91 -0.77 -5.24
C SER A 264 -14.11 -1.72 -6.13
N GLY A 265 -14.68 -2.90 -6.40
CA GLY A 265 -14.09 -3.89 -7.30
C GLY A 265 -12.93 -4.72 -6.72
N VAL A 266 -12.59 -4.63 -5.41
CA VAL A 266 -11.51 -5.44 -4.80
C VAL A 266 -11.91 -6.90 -4.56
N GLY A 267 -13.22 -7.21 -4.53
CA GLY A 267 -13.74 -8.56 -4.30
C GLY A 267 -14.38 -8.77 -2.92
N LYS A 268 -14.94 -7.74 -2.27
CA LYS A 268 -15.63 -7.82 -0.96
C LYS A 268 -16.68 -8.94 -0.91
N GLU A 269 -17.45 -9.10 -1.98
CA GLU A 269 -18.47 -10.14 -2.08
C GLU A 269 -17.88 -11.57 -2.06
N LEU A 270 -16.72 -11.77 -2.70
CA LEU A 270 -16.02 -13.06 -2.68
C LEU A 270 -15.51 -13.39 -1.28
N VAL A 271 -15.03 -12.39 -0.53
CA VAL A 271 -14.63 -12.54 0.87
C VAL A 271 -15.82 -12.94 1.74
N ALA A 272 -16.96 -12.28 1.59
CA ALA A 272 -18.19 -12.62 2.32
C ALA A 272 -18.66 -14.05 1.97
N SER A 273 -18.61 -14.43 0.70
CA SER A 273 -18.92 -15.80 0.25
C SER A 273 -17.97 -16.82 0.88
N ALA A 274 -16.66 -16.53 0.90
CA ALA A 274 -15.67 -17.42 1.52
C ALA A 274 -15.91 -17.61 3.03
N ILE A 275 -16.25 -16.53 3.75
CA ILE A 275 -16.60 -16.60 5.18
C ILE A 275 -17.84 -17.49 5.40
N HIS A 276 -18.86 -17.37 4.55
CA HIS A 276 -20.06 -18.18 4.66
C HIS A 276 -19.77 -19.66 4.37
N PHE A 277 -19.15 -20.00 3.23
CA PHE A 277 -18.93 -21.37 2.82
C PHE A 277 -17.91 -22.13 3.68
N LYS A 278 -17.02 -21.43 4.39
CA LYS A 278 -16.13 -22.02 5.40
C LYS A 278 -16.76 -22.08 6.82
N SER A 279 -17.98 -21.58 7.00
CA SER A 279 -18.65 -21.52 8.30
C SER A 279 -19.49 -22.76 8.62
N ARG A 280 -19.95 -22.86 9.88
CA ARG A 280 -20.93 -23.86 10.31
C ARG A 280 -22.31 -23.70 9.62
N ARG A 281 -22.53 -22.62 8.88
CA ARG A 281 -23.75 -22.30 8.14
C ARG A 281 -23.56 -22.49 6.62
N ALA A 282 -22.53 -23.21 6.18
CA ALA A 282 -22.20 -23.38 4.77
C ALA A 282 -23.36 -23.95 3.93
N ASP A 283 -24.17 -24.88 4.53
CA ASP A 283 -25.32 -25.49 3.89
C ASP A 283 -26.64 -24.73 4.10
N LYS A 284 -26.58 -23.57 4.74
CA LYS A 284 -27.74 -22.71 5.05
C LYS A 284 -27.86 -21.58 4.01
N PRO A 285 -29.02 -20.89 3.97
CA PRO A 285 -29.20 -19.78 3.01
C PRO A 285 -28.11 -18.71 3.13
N PHE A 286 -27.57 -18.31 1.98
CA PHE A 286 -26.70 -17.15 1.84
C PHE A 286 -27.39 -16.09 1.00
N ILE A 287 -27.99 -15.11 1.65
CA ILE A 287 -28.76 -14.05 1.00
C ILE A 287 -27.88 -12.83 0.81
N LYS A 288 -27.73 -12.38 -0.43
CA LYS A 288 -26.98 -11.19 -0.80
C LYS A 288 -27.91 -10.03 -1.09
N PHE A 289 -27.57 -8.85 -0.61
CA PHE A 289 -28.32 -7.64 -0.87
C PHE A 289 -27.36 -6.46 -1.04
N ASN A 290 -27.53 -5.71 -2.13
CA ASN A 290 -26.79 -4.47 -2.36
C ASN A 290 -27.66 -3.28 -1.99
N CYS A 291 -27.21 -2.50 -0.99
CA CYS A 291 -27.94 -1.38 -0.42
C CYS A 291 -27.97 -0.14 -1.34
N ALA A 292 -27.02 -0.03 -2.28
CA ALA A 292 -26.95 1.10 -3.22
C ALA A 292 -27.78 0.89 -4.50
N ALA A 293 -28.26 -0.33 -4.75
CA ALA A 293 -28.88 -0.67 -6.03
C ALA A 293 -30.33 -0.20 -6.19
N LEU A 294 -30.99 0.22 -5.11
CA LEU A 294 -32.43 0.49 -5.07
C LEU A 294 -32.75 1.81 -4.36
N PRO A 295 -33.86 2.49 -4.70
CA PRO A 295 -34.37 3.62 -3.94
C PRO A 295 -34.67 3.25 -2.46
N GLU A 296 -34.51 4.19 -1.54
CA GLU A 296 -34.61 3.99 -0.10
C GLU A 296 -35.90 3.25 0.34
N SER A 297 -37.06 3.69 -0.16
CA SER A 297 -38.35 3.07 0.17
C SER A 297 -38.45 1.61 -0.25
N ILE A 298 -37.76 1.23 -1.32
CA ILE A 298 -37.70 -0.14 -1.81
C ILE A 298 -36.70 -0.96 -1.01
N VAL A 299 -35.56 -0.36 -0.61
CA VAL A 299 -34.56 -1.00 0.25
C VAL A 299 -35.18 -1.49 1.55
N GLU A 300 -35.97 -0.65 2.22
CA GLU A 300 -36.63 -1.00 3.46
C GLU A 300 -37.60 -2.19 3.28
N SER A 301 -38.46 -2.11 2.25
CA SER A 301 -39.42 -3.17 1.90
C SER A 301 -38.73 -4.49 1.49
N GLU A 302 -37.63 -4.45 0.75
CA GLU A 302 -36.88 -5.66 0.38
C GLU A 302 -36.17 -6.29 1.58
N LEU A 303 -35.55 -5.49 2.46
CA LEU A 303 -34.82 -6.00 3.62
C LEU A 303 -35.77 -6.62 4.66
N PHE A 304 -36.85 -5.91 5.03
CA PHE A 304 -37.71 -6.28 6.15
C PHE A 304 -39.06 -6.88 5.71
N GLY A 305 -39.38 -6.83 4.41
CA GLY A 305 -40.70 -7.24 3.93
C GLY A 305 -41.78 -6.22 4.22
N HIS A 306 -42.97 -6.43 3.71
CA HIS A 306 -44.11 -5.55 3.92
C HIS A 306 -45.41 -6.32 4.07
N GLU A 307 -46.34 -5.73 4.82
CA GLU A 307 -47.72 -6.22 4.90
C GLU A 307 -48.56 -5.63 3.76
N LYS A 308 -49.63 -6.30 3.42
CA LYS A 308 -50.60 -5.78 2.43
C LYS A 308 -51.14 -4.40 2.87
N GLY A 309 -51.05 -3.43 1.96
CA GLY A 309 -51.49 -2.06 2.21
C GLY A 309 -50.45 -1.16 2.90
N ALA A 310 -49.24 -1.60 3.11
CA ALA A 310 -48.17 -0.82 3.75
C ALA A 310 -47.79 0.47 2.99
N PHE A 311 -47.93 0.45 1.66
CA PHE A 311 -47.72 1.61 0.78
C PHE A 311 -48.57 1.47 -0.48
N THR A 312 -48.64 2.54 -1.28
CA THR A 312 -49.36 2.52 -2.59
C THR A 312 -48.68 1.54 -3.52
N GLY A 313 -49.39 0.40 -3.81
CA GLY A 313 -48.85 -0.70 -4.61
C GLY A 313 -48.54 -1.98 -3.80
N ALA A 314 -48.67 -1.99 -2.49
CA ALA A 314 -48.52 -3.18 -1.65
C ALA A 314 -49.76 -4.07 -1.72
N LEU A 315 -49.95 -4.79 -2.85
CA LEU A 315 -51.15 -5.61 -3.11
C LEU A 315 -51.20 -6.88 -2.27
N ALA A 316 -50.04 -7.42 -1.84
CA ALA A 316 -49.91 -8.64 -1.07
C ALA A 316 -48.81 -8.50 -0.01
N THR A 317 -48.86 -9.30 1.04
CA THR A 317 -47.76 -9.42 2.01
C THR A 317 -46.54 -10.10 1.36
N ARG A 318 -45.33 -9.58 1.59
CA ARG A 318 -44.09 -10.13 1.06
C ARG A 318 -43.04 -10.29 2.15
N GLN A 319 -42.35 -11.42 2.15
CA GLN A 319 -41.22 -11.70 3.05
C GLN A 319 -39.98 -10.88 2.66
N GLY A 320 -39.27 -10.39 3.69
CA GLY A 320 -38.02 -9.67 3.52
C GLY A 320 -36.77 -10.55 3.44
N ARG A 321 -35.65 -9.97 3.06
CA ARG A 321 -34.35 -10.67 2.95
C ARG A 321 -33.90 -11.25 4.29
N PHE A 322 -34.19 -10.61 5.42
CA PHE A 322 -33.86 -11.15 6.74
C PHE A 322 -34.67 -12.39 7.09
N GLU A 323 -35.96 -12.48 6.67
CA GLU A 323 -36.75 -13.69 6.83
C GLU A 323 -36.18 -14.85 6.00
N LEU A 324 -35.80 -14.56 4.73
CA LEU A 324 -35.20 -15.55 3.82
C LEU A 324 -33.82 -16.02 4.29
N ALA A 325 -33.08 -15.18 5.04
CA ALA A 325 -31.78 -15.52 5.59
C ALA A 325 -31.86 -16.24 6.95
N HIS A 326 -33.07 -16.55 7.45
CA HIS A 326 -33.23 -17.22 8.74
C HIS A 326 -32.44 -18.52 8.85
N ASN A 327 -31.71 -18.69 9.96
CA ASN A 327 -30.74 -19.77 10.23
C ASN A 327 -29.51 -19.77 9.29
N GLY A 328 -29.38 -18.77 8.41
CA GLY A 328 -28.31 -18.63 7.44
C GLY A 328 -27.42 -17.40 7.67
N THR A 329 -26.99 -16.81 6.58
CA THR A 329 -26.15 -15.60 6.55
C THR A 329 -26.73 -14.57 5.59
N ILE A 330 -26.76 -13.31 5.99
CA ILE A 330 -27.04 -12.19 5.10
C ILE A 330 -25.77 -11.42 4.81
N PHE A 331 -25.55 -11.11 3.56
CA PHE A 331 -24.48 -10.20 3.10
C PHE A 331 -25.10 -8.89 2.64
N LEU A 332 -24.74 -7.80 3.31
CA LEU A 332 -25.17 -6.44 3.02
C LEU A 332 -24.00 -5.69 2.35
N ASP A 333 -24.07 -5.52 1.04
CA ASP A 333 -23.06 -4.75 0.30
C ASP A 333 -23.42 -3.27 0.31
N GLU A 334 -22.40 -2.41 0.41
CA GLU A 334 -22.49 -0.95 0.48
C GLU A 334 -23.42 -0.46 1.62
N VAL A 335 -23.19 -0.98 2.83
CA VAL A 335 -24.02 -0.65 4.02
C VAL A 335 -23.98 0.85 4.37
N GLY A 336 -22.94 1.58 3.97
CA GLY A 336 -22.83 3.04 4.12
C GLY A 336 -23.83 3.86 3.31
N GLU A 337 -24.61 3.22 2.42
CA GLU A 337 -25.66 3.86 1.62
C GLU A 337 -27.05 3.79 2.27
N LEU A 338 -27.18 3.08 3.40
CA LEU A 338 -28.45 2.94 4.10
C LEU A 338 -28.89 4.27 4.73
N SER A 339 -30.18 4.58 4.63
CA SER A 339 -30.76 5.72 5.34
C SER A 339 -30.88 5.50 6.85
N LEU A 340 -30.92 6.56 7.64
CA LEU A 340 -30.99 6.50 9.11
C LEU A 340 -32.16 5.63 9.63
N PRO A 341 -33.39 5.68 9.06
CA PRO A 341 -34.49 4.81 9.48
C PRO A 341 -34.17 3.32 9.27
N VAL A 342 -33.58 2.96 8.12
CA VAL A 342 -33.18 1.59 7.81
C VAL A 342 -32.04 1.12 8.72
N GLN A 343 -31.08 2.02 9.03
CA GLN A 343 -30.01 1.75 10.00
C GLN A 343 -30.55 1.42 11.39
N ALA A 344 -31.58 2.14 11.87
CA ALA A 344 -32.22 1.88 13.16
C ALA A 344 -32.84 0.48 13.22
N LYS A 345 -33.55 0.05 12.15
CA LYS A 345 -34.13 -1.28 12.06
C LYS A 345 -33.06 -2.37 11.98
N LEU A 346 -31.99 -2.12 11.22
CA LEU A 346 -30.83 -3.03 11.13
C LEU A 346 -30.18 -3.22 12.50
N LEU A 347 -30.00 -2.16 13.26
CA LEU A 347 -29.45 -2.23 14.62
C LEU A 347 -30.30 -3.14 15.53
N ARG A 348 -31.64 -2.99 15.48
CA ARG A 348 -32.55 -3.83 16.26
C ARG A 348 -32.41 -5.32 15.90
N ILE A 349 -32.29 -5.66 14.63
CA ILE A 349 -32.04 -7.05 14.20
C ILE A 349 -30.73 -7.59 14.74
N ILE A 350 -29.66 -6.80 14.69
CA ILE A 350 -28.33 -7.25 15.14
C ILE A 350 -28.34 -7.46 16.67
N GLN A 351 -29.04 -6.61 17.43
CA GLN A 351 -29.06 -6.64 18.90
C GLN A 351 -30.09 -7.63 19.45
N GLU A 352 -31.34 -7.52 18.99
CA GLU A 352 -32.51 -8.20 19.55
C GLU A 352 -32.88 -9.45 18.76
N LYS A 353 -32.32 -9.61 17.54
CA LYS A 353 -32.66 -10.69 16.59
C LYS A 353 -34.13 -10.74 16.23
N GLU A 354 -34.78 -9.57 16.21
CA GLU A 354 -36.17 -9.41 15.85
C GLU A 354 -36.44 -8.11 15.10
N PHE A 355 -37.53 -8.07 14.34
CA PHE A 355 -37.96 -6.90 13.60
C PHE A 355 -39.46 -6.99 13.26
N GLU A 356 -39.99 -5.93 12.67
CA GLU A 356 -41.36 -5.84 12.16
C GLU A 356 -41.35 -5.51 10.68
N ARG A 357 -42.26 -6.09 9.91
CA ARG A 357 -42.46 -5.72 8.51
C ARG A 357 -42.91 -4.28 8.36
N VAL A 358 -42.68 -3.70 7.20
CA VAL A 358 -43.18 -2.37 6.87
C VAL A 358 -44.72 -2.39 6.90
N GLY A 359 -45.34 -1.47 7.67
CA GLY A 359 -46.79 -1.41 7.85
C GLY A 359 -47.38 -2.51 8.76
N GLY A 360 -46.53 -3.35 9.38
CA GLY A 360 -46.95 -4.39 10.32
C GLY A 360 -46.54 -4.07 11.76
N SER A 361 -47.26 -4.68 12.74
CA SER A 361 -46.92 -4.62 14.17
C SER A 361 -46.52 -5.96 14.76
N LYS A 362 -46.43 -7.02 13.90
CA LYS A 362 -46.05 -8.35 14.36
C LYS A 362 -44.54 -8.47 14.42
N THR A 363 -44.01 -8.75 15.59
CA THR A 363 -42.59 -9.02 15.80
C THR A 363 -42.20 -10.39 15.21
N ILE A 364 -41.16 -10.41 14.39
CA ILE A 364 -40.60 -11.60 13.72
C ILE A 364 -39.21 -11.84 14.27
N LYS A 365 -38.98 -13.04 14.84
CA LYS A 365 -37.66 -13.43 15.36
C LYS A 365 -36.84 -14.13 14.28
N VAL A 366 -35.57 -13.74 14.14
CA VAL A 366 -34.65 -14.33 13.15
C VAL A 366 -33.29 -14.62 13.77
N ASP A 367 -32.71 -15.75 13.42
CA ASP A 367 -31.31 -16.05 13.70
C ASP A 367 -30.51 -15.94 12.41
N VAL A 368 -29.83 -14.80 12.22
CA VAL A 368 -29.08 -14.51 10.99
C VAL A 368 -27.69 -14.03 11.37
N ARG A 369 -26.68 -14.60 10.70
CA ARG A 369 -25.33 -14.06 10.74
C ARG A 369 -25.23 -12.92 9.75
N VAL A 370 -24.74 -11.74 10.20
CA VAL A 370 -24.61 -10.55 9.36
C VAL A 370 -23.16 -10.36 8.94
N ILE A 371 -22.95 -10.23 7.63
CA ILE A 371 -21.69 -9.77 7.01
C ILE A 371 -22.03 -8.49 6.25
N ALA A 372 -21.43 -7.37 6.63
CA ALA A 372 -21.61 -6.08 5.98
C ALA A 372 -20.37 -5.69 5.19
N ALA A 373 -20.52 -4.97 4.08
CA ALA A 373 -19.41 -4.44 3.32
C ALA A 373 -19.64 -2.98 2.93
N THR A 374 -18.57 -2.20 2.82
CA THR A 374 -18.61 -0.83 2.32
C THR A 374 -17.25 -0.40 1.75
N ASN A 375 -17.29 0.54 0.81
CA ASN A 375 -16.12 1.28 0.33
C ASN A 375 -16.04 2.69 0.95
N ARG A 376 -17.06 3.12 1.70
CA ARG A 376 -17.11 4.43 2.35
C ARG A 376 -16.40 4.42 3.69
N ASN A 377 -15.88 5.59 4.08
CA ASN A 377 -15.40 5.83 5.44
C ASN A 377 -16.60 6.05 6.36
N LEU A 378 -16.95 5.03 7.16
CA LEU A 378 -18.09 5.11 8.08
C LEU A 378 -17.88 6.13 9.19
N GLU A 379 -16.65 6.35 9.65
CA GLU A 379 -16.34 7.33 10.69
C GLU A 379 -16.62 8.76 10.20
N GLU A 380 -16.29 9.06 8.96
CA GLU A 380 -16.63 10.34 8.32
C GLU A 380 -18.16 10.50 8.17
N LEU A 381 -18.87 9.42 7.79
CA LEU A 381 -20.34 9.45 7.71
C LEU A 381 -20.99 9.68 9.08
N ILE A 382 -20.41 9.16 10.17
CA ILE A 382 -20.87 9.43 11.55
C ILE A 382 -20.68 10.90 11.89
N GLN A 383 -19.52 11.48 11.61
CA GLN A 383 -19.27 12.90 11.84
C GLN A 383 -20.25 13.82 11.09
N ASN A 384 -20.66 13.41 9.90
CA ASN A 384 -21.62 14.13 9.06
C ASN A 384 -23.09 13.82 9.43
N GLY A 385 -23.36 13.00 10.44
CA GLY A 385 -24.71 12.62 10.85
C GLY A 385 -25.46 11.73 9.84
N LEU A 386 -24.76 11.09 8.91
CA LEU A 386 -25.30 10.21 7.86
C LEU A 386 -25.27 8.73 8.24
N PHE A 387 -24.50 8.37 9.27
CA PHE A 387 -24.44 7.01 9.80
C PHE A 387 -24.50 7.03 11.31
N ARG A 388 -25.21 6.06 11.90
CA ARG A 388 -25.39 5.96 13.35
C ARG A 388 -24.16 5.33 13.99
N GLU A 389 -23.66 5.95 15.04
CA GLU A 389 -22.51 5.48 15.81
C GLU A 389 -22.79 4.14 16.50
N ASP A 390 -24.00 3.95 17.06
CA ASP A 390 -24.40 2.68 17.71
C ASP A 390 -24.42 1.49 16.74
N LEU A 391 -24.85 1.68 15.51
CA LEU A 391 -24.81 0.68 14.46
C LEU A 391 -23.37 0.38 14.05
N TYR A 392 -22.52 1.40 13.91
CA TYR A 392 -21.12 1.22 13.58
C TYR A 392 -20.42 0.27 14.55
N TYR A 393 -20.52 0.50 15.87
CA TYR A 393 -19.91 -0.38 16.86
C TYR A 393 -20.45 -1.82 16.83
N ARG A 394 -21.68 -2.03 16.39
CA ARG A 394 -22.25 -3.39 16.25
C ARG A 394 -21.85 -4.08 14.96
N LEU A 395 -21.57 -3.34 13.89
CA LEU A 395 -21.04 -3.87 12.63
C LEU A 395 -19.55 -4.09 12.72
N ASN A 396 -18.80 -3.21 13.35
CA ASN A 396 -17.34 -3.21 13.41
C ASN A 396 -16.77 -4.06 14.56
N ILE A 397 -17.40 -5.22 14.85
CA ILE A 397 -16.89 -6.18 15.82
C ILE A 397 -15.64 -6.88 15.27
N PHE A 398 -15.67 -7.25 14.00
CA PHE A 398 -14.54 -7.87 13.33
C PHE A 398 -14.34 -7.25 11.94
N PRO A 399 -13.49 -6.21 11.84
CA PRO A 399 -13.17 -5.59 10.56
C PRO A 399 -12.20 -6.46 9.74
N ILE A 400 -12.48 -6.58 8.45
CA ILE A 400 -11.61 -7.23 7.46
C ILE A 400 -11.36 -6.24 6.33
N THR A 401 -10.13 -5.82 6.14
CA THR A 401 -9.76 -4.94 5.02
C THR A 401 -9.24 -5.76 3.84
N VAL A 402 -9.87 -5.59 2.68
CA VAL A 402 -9.43 -6.22 1.43
C VAL A 402 -8.46 -5.28 0.73
N PRO A 403 -7.21 -5.70 0.48
CA PRO A 403 -6.20 -4.83 -0.11
C PRO A 403 -6.56 -4.45 -1.56
N PRO A 404 -6.34 -3.19 -1.98
CA PRO A 404 -6.52 -2.78 -3.36
C PRO A 404 -5.48 -3.45 -4.28
N LEU A 405 -5.78 -3.55 -5.57
CA LEU A 405 -4.96 -4.31 -6.51
C LEU A 405 -3.54 -3.74 -6.66
N ARG A 406 -3.36 -2.43 -6.51
CA ARG A 406 -2.05 -1.76 -6.51
C ARG A 406 -1.12 -2.18 -5.36
N GLU A 407 -1.65 -2.69 -4.25
CA GLU A 407 -0.89 -3.19 -3.10
C GLU A 407 -0.53 -4.68 -3.22
N ARG A 408 -1.10 -5.37 -4.23
CA ARG A 408 -0.85 -6.79 -4.53
C ARG A 408 -0.45 -6.97 -6.01
N LYS A 409 0.53 -6.21 -6.45
CA LYS A 409 0.95 -6.14 -7.87
C LYS A 409 1.28 -7.50 -8.48
N THR A 410 1.93 -8.40 -7.74
CA THR A 410 2.25 -9.75 -8.25
C THR A 410 1.01 -10.59 -8.53
N ASP A 411 -0.13 -10.29 -7.91
CA ASP A 411 -1.39 -10.97 -8.19
C ASP A 411 -2.05 -10.50 -9.49
N ILE A 412 -1.63 -9.35 -10.05
CA ILE A 412 -2.18 -8.82 -11.31
C ILE A 412 -2.01 -9.81 -12.45
N LEU A 413 -0.83 -10.42 -12.57
CA LEU A 413 -0.56 -11.39 -13.63
C LEU A 413 -1.34 -12.69 -13.42
N LEU A 414 -1.43 -13.19 -12.18
CA LEU A 414 -2.24 -14.37 -11.85
C LEU A 414 -3.72 -14.15 -12.20
N LEU A 415 -4.25 -12.96 -11.89
CA LEU A 415 -5.62 -12.59 -12.24
C LEU A 415 -5.80 -12.41 -13.75
N ALA A 416 -4.83 -11.80 -14.43
CA ALA A 416 -4.87 -11.62 -15.89
C ALA A 416 -4.89 -12.97 -16.60
N ASP A 417 -4.02 -13.91 -16.24
CA ASP A 417 -3.97 -15.26 -16.81
C ASP A 417 -5.28 -16.01 -16.55
N TYR A 418 -5.81 -15.97 -15.33
CA TYR A 418 -7.11 -16.54 -15.01
C TYR A 418 -8.24 -15.96 -15.86
N PHE A 419 -8.28 -14.64 -16.08
CA PHE A 419 -9.30 -14.03 -16.92
C PHE A 419 -9.11 -14.39 -18.40
N VAL A 420 -7.88 -14.51 -18.89
CA VAL A 420 -7.61 -15.01 -20.25
C VAL A 420 -8.17 -16.43 -20.42
N GLU A 421 -7.90 -17.34 -19.51
CA GLU A 421 -8.43 -18.71 -19.56
C GLU A 421 -9.97 -18.71 -19.53
N LYS A 422 -10.57 -17.97 -18.60
CA LYS A 422 -12.03 -17.83 -18.47
C LYS A 422 -12.68 -17.32 -19.76
N TYR A 423 -12.11 -16.26 -20.34
CA TYR A 423 -12.70 -15.66 -21.55
C TYR A 423 -12.33 -16.39 -22.85
N ASN A 424 -11.23 -17.13 -22.88
CA ASN A 424 -10.94 -18.09 -23.94
C ASN A 424 -12.04 -19.14 -24.02
N ALA A 425 -12.40 -19.73 -22.90
CA ALA A 425 -13.47 -20.73 -22.83
C ALA A 425 -14.83 -20.13 -23.24
N ALA A 426 -15.15 -18.93 -22.76
CA ALA A 426 -16.43 -18.28 -23.03
C ALA A 426 -16.59 -17.83 -24.50
N ASN A 427 -15.50 -17.37 -25.15
CA ASN A 427 -15.51 -16.80 -26.50
C ASN A 427 -14.91 -17.73 -27.57
N GLN A 428 -14.61 -18.99 -27.22
CA GLN A 428 -13.97 -19.98 -28.12
C GLN A 428 -12.68 -19.44 -28.77
N LYS A 429 -11.91 -18.64 -28.03
CA LYS A 429 -10.61 -18.10 -28.44
C LYS A 429 -9.48 -19.01 -27.99
N GLY A 430 -8.31 -18.90 -28.64
CA GLY A 430 -7.14 -19.72 -28.35
C GLY A 430 -5.93 -18.89 -27.91
N ILE A 431 -6.12 -17.85 -27.10
CA ILE A 431 -5.05 -16.99 -26.64
C ILE A 431 -4.15 -17.78 -25.69
N ARG A 432 -2.84 -17.77 -25.98
CA ARG A 432 -1.85 -18.57 -25.23
C ARG A 432 -0.95 -17.73 -24.33
N ARG A 433 -0.85 -16.43 -24.56
CA ARG A 433 0.06 -15.55 -23.80
C ARG A 433 -0.31 -14.08 -23.90
N ILE A 434 0.18 -13.32 -22.94
CA ILE A 434 0.16 -11.85 -22.92
C ILE A 434 1.57 -11.39 -23.34
N SER A 435 1.70 -10.39 -24.21
CA SER A 435 3.00 -9.85 -24.63
C SER A 435 3.71 -9.15 -23.47
N THR A 436 5.04 -9.08 -23.51
CA THR A 436 5.83 -8.42 -22.47
C THR A 436 5.42 -6.96 -22.27
N THR A 437 5.18 -6.24 -23.38
CA THR A 437 4.71 -4.84 -23.33
C THR A 437 3.35 -4.72 -22.66
N SER A 438 2.42 -5.66 -22.93
CA SER A 438 1.12 -5.69 -22.25
C SER A 438 1.27 -5.98 -20.75
N ILE A 439 2.16 -6.90 -20.38
CA ILE A 439 2.48 -7.19 -18.98
C ILE A 439 2.99 -5.93 -18.28
N ASP A 440 3.93 -5.21 -18.89
CA ASP A 440 4.47 -3.97 -18.33
C ASP A 440 3.39 -2.88 -18.15
N MET A 441 2.47 -2.75 -19.11
CA MET A 441 1.34 -1.83 -18.99
C MET A 441 0.41 -2.23 -17.84
N LEU A 442 0.04 -3.52 -17.73
CA LEU A 442 -0.80 -4.02 -16.64
C LEU A 442 -0.18 -3.81 -15.26
N MET A 443 1.14 -4.01 -15.12
CA MET A 443 1.88 -3.87 -13.86
C MET A 443 2.08 -2.41 -13.42
N ARG A 444 2.15 -1.47 -14.37
CA ARG A 444 2.34 -0.04 -14.09
C ARG A 444 1.04 0.68 -13.76
N TYR A 445 -0.08 0.21 -14.21
CA TYR A 445 -1.37 0.88 -14.01
C TYR A 445 -1.87 0.76 -12.56
N HIS A 446 -2.54 1.81 -12.06
CA HIS A 446 -2.96 1.91 -10.65
C HIS A 446 -4.25 1.15 -10.31
N TRP A 447 -5.01 0.74 -11.33
CA TRP A 447 -6.26 -0.02 -11.17
C TRP A 447 -7.27 0.61 -10.21
N PRO A 448 -7.77 1.83 -10.47
CA PRO A 448 -8.76 2.48 -9.59
C PRO A 448 -10.05 1.66 -9.44
N GLY A 449 -10.45 0.91 -10.47
CA GLY A 449 -11.57 -0.06 -10.42
C GLY A 449 -11.15 -1.46 -10.00
N ASN A 450 -9.90 -1.64 -9.54
CA ASN A 450 -9.35 -2.88 -8.98
C ASN A 450 -9.56 -4.12 -9.89
N VAL A 451 -9.97 -5.24 -9.31
CA VAL A 451 -10.15 -6.52 -10.03
C VAL A 451 -11.27 -6.45 -11.06
N ARG A 452 -12.33 -5.65 -10.79
CA ARG A 452 -13.44 -5.48 -11.74
C ARG A 452 -12.98 -4.77 -13.02
N GLU A 453 -12.13 -3.76 -12.90
CA GLU A 453 -11.56 -3.06 -14.05
C GLU A 453 -10.57 -3.96 -14.81
N LEU A 454 -9.70 -4.70 -14.10
CA LEU A 454 -8.80 -5.68 -14.71
C LEU A 454 -9.59 -6.76 -15.46
N GLN A 455 -10.66 -7.29 -14.88
CA GLN A 455 -11.53 -8.27 -15.53
C GLN A 455 -12.10 -7.73 -16.84
N ASN A 456 -12.69 -6.52 -16.84
CA ASN A 456 -13.25 -5.90 -18.04
C ASN A 456 -12.16 -5.61 -19.09
N CYS A 457 -10.98 -5.20 -18.64
CA CYS A 457 -9.81 -4.97 -19.50
C CYS A 457 -9.40 -6.27 -20.22
N MET A 458 -9.28 -7.38 -19.50
CA MET A 458 -8.87 -8.67 -20.06
C MET A 458 -9.96 -9.27 -20.97
N GLU A 459 -11.24 -9.14 -20.61
CA GLU A 459 -12.36 -9.54 -21.46
C GLU A 459 -12.31 -8.85 -22.82
N ARG A 460 -12.18 -7.51 -22.80
CA ARG A 460 -12.04 -6.71 -24.02
C ARG A 460 -10.81 -7.14 -24.85
N ALA A 461 -9.67 -7.34 -24.19
CA ALA A 461 -8.44 -7.71 -24.88
C ALA A 461 -8.55 -9.09 -25.55
N VAL A 462 -9.22 -10.05 -24.90
CA VAL A 462 -9.50 -11.39 -25.48
C VAL A 462 -10.42 -11.27 -26.69
N ILE A 463 -11.48 -10.47 -26.62
CA ILE A 463 -12.43 -10.29 -27.74
C ILE A 463 -11.72 -9.65 -28.96
N LEU A 464 -10.90 -8.61 -28.72
CA LEU A 464 -10.21 -7.86 -29.79
C LEU A 464 -9.01 -8.61 -30.39
N SER A 465 -8.48 -9.60 -29.69
CA SER A 465 -7.33 -10.36 -30.20
C SER A 465 -7.75 -11.27 -31.38
N GLU A 466 -7.08 -11.11 -32.50
CA GLU A 466 -7.25 -11.95 -33.70
C GLU A 466 -6.22 -13.08 -33.76
N ASP A 467 -5.14 -12.94 -33.03
CA ASP A 467 -4.08 -13.92 -32.91
C ASP A 467 -4.02 -14.51 -31.49
N ASN A 468 -3.18 -15.49 -31.28
CA ASN A 468 -3.07 -16.19 -29.98
C ASN A 468 -2.31 -15.39 -28.90
N VAL A 469 -2.23 -14.04 -29.03
CA VAL A 469 -1.42 -13.17 -28.16
C VAL A 469 -2.17 -11.89 -27.85
N ILE A 470 -2.20 -11.49 -26.57
CA ILE A 470 -2.67 -10.15 -26.18
C ILE A 470 -1.51 -9.16 -26.31
N HIS A 471 -1.68 -8.19 -27.23
CA HIS A 471 -0.74 -7.10 -27.45
C HIS A 471 -1.21 -5.81 -26.77
N GLY A 472 -0.28 -4.86 -26.55
CA GLY A 472 -0.57 -3.57 -25.92
C GLY A 472 -1.71 -2.78 -26.56
N TYR A 473 -1.87 -2.88 -27.86
CA TYR A 473 -2.96 -2.20 -28.58
C TYR A 473 -4.35 -2.84 -28.39
N HIS A 474 -4.43 -4.07 -27.83
CA HIS A 474 -5.71 -4.68 -27.40
C HIS A 474 -6.19 -4.13 -26.07
N LEU A 475 -5.26 -3.57 -25.25
CA LEU A 475 -5.59 -2.97 -23.97
C LEU A 475 -6.27 -1.60 -24.16
N PRO A 476 -7.07 -1.14 -23.18
CA PRO A 476 -7.69 0.19 -23.23
C PRO A 476 -6.66 1.31 -23.42
N PRO A 477 -7.02 2.41 -24.14
CA PRO A 477 -6.12 3.56 -24.31
C PRO A 477 -5.58 4.15 -23.00
N THR A 478 -6.36 4.06 -21.92
CA THR A 478 -5.96 4.50 -20.58
C THR A 478 -4.70 3.78 -20.05
N LEU A 479 -4.48 2.53 -20.43
CA LEU A 479 -3.27 1.79 -20.08
C LEU A 479 -2.10 2.10 -21.05
N GLN A 480 -2.40 2.61 -22.23
CA GLN A 480 -1.40 2.90 -23.27
C GLN A 480 -0.77 4.30 -23.12
N THR A 481 -1.39 5.21 -22.36
CA THR A 481 -0.90 6.59 -22.15
C THR A 481 -0.13 6.71 -20.84
N ALA A 482 1.00 7.43 -20.86
CA ALA A 482 1.82 7.68 -19.67
C ALA A 482 1.09 8.46 -18.57
N GLU A 483 0.08 9.28 -18.94
CA GLU A 483 -0.73 10.07 -18.00
C GLU A 483 -1.53 9.20 -17.01
N SER A 484 -1.99 8.04 -17.44
CA SER A 484 -2.78 7.13 -16.59
C SER A 484 -1.93 6.36 -15.58
N SER A 485 -0.61 6.29 -15.77
CA SER A 485 0.31 5.63 -14.86
C SER A 485 0.93 6.56 -13.81
N GLY A 486 0.65 7.88 -13.87
CA GLY A 486 1.29 8.87 -12.99
C GLY A 486 2.81 8.98 -13.17
N THR A 487 3.37 8.30 -14.17
CA THR A 487 4.79 8.37 -14.51
C THR A 487 4.98 9.42 -15.58
N PRO A 488 5.75 10.48 -15.35
CA PRO A 488 6.03 11.45 -16.41
C PRO A 488 6.72 10.73 -17.57
N TYR A 489 6.19 10.90 -18.77
CA TYR A 489 6.77 10.34 -19.98
C TYR A 489 8.09 11.08 -20.28
N THR A 490 9.22 10.44 -20.03
CA THR A 490 10.55 11.01 -20.25
C THR A 490 11.15 10.68 -21.64
N GLY A 491 10.40 10.02 -22.53
CA GLY A 491 10.87 9.58 -23.83
C GLY A 491 10.39 10.44 -25.00
N SER A 492 11.24 10.61 -26.03
CA SER A 492 10.86 11.25 -27.30
C SER A 492 9.89 10.37 -28.11
N LEU A 493 9.13 10.98 -29.06
CA LEU A 493 8.29 10.24 -30.01
C LEU A 493 9.06 9.11 -30.72
N LEU A 494 10.33 9.39 -31.08
CA LEU A 494 11.22 8.40 -31.71
C LEU A 494 11.47 7.20 -30.82
N GLN A 495 11.70 7.40 -29.50
CA GLN A 495 11.89 6.28 -28.57
C GLN A 495 10.63 5.41 -28.44
N LYS A 496 9.45 6.01 -28.50
CA LYS A 496 8.18 5.26 -28.46
C LYS A 496 7.97 4.45 -29.74
N LEU A 497 8.27 5.04 -30.91
CA LEU A 497 8.21 4.35 -32.19
C LEU A 497 9.24 3.20 -32.25
N ASP A 498 10.46 3.43 -31.76
CA ASP A 498 11.50 2.43 -31.67
C ASP A 498 11.12 1.24 -30.76
N ALA A 499 10.45 1.51 -29.64
CA ALA A 499 9.97 0.45 -28.75
C ALA A 499 8.88 -0.42 -29.41
N ILE A 500 7.90 0.20 -30.09
CA ILE A 500 6.85 -0.52 -30.83
C ILE A 500 7.47 -1.34 -31.97
N GLU A 501 8.38 -0.74 -32.73
CA GLU A 501 9.06 -1.40 -33.84
C GLU A 501 9.87 -2.61 -33.36
N MET A 502 10.63 -2.47 -32.25
CA MET A 502 11.38 -3.54 -31.64
C MET A 502 10.46 -4.69 -31.19
N GLU A 503 9.32 -4.40 -30.56
CA GLU A 503 8.35 -5.40 -30.14
C GLU A 503 7.80 -6.19 -31.33
N MET A 504 7.38 -5.51 -32.39
CA MET A 504 6.87 -6.16 -33.61
C MET A 504 7.91 -7.08 -34.25
N ILE A 505 9.18 -6.66 -34.28
CA ILE A 505 10.28 -7.46 -34.82
C ILE A 505 10.53 -8.69 -33.94
N MET A 506 10.60 -8.54 -32.61
CA MET A 506 10.81 -9.67 -31.70
C MET A 506 9.67 -10.68 -31.79
N GLU A 507 8.45 -10.20 -31.92
CA GLU A 507 7.27 -11.06 -32.05
C GLU A 507 7.28 -11.86 -33.36
N ALA A 508 7.59 -11.21 -34.49
CA ALA A 508 7.73 -11.89 -35.76
C ALA A 508 8.85 -12.94 -35.75
N LEU A 509 9.99 -12.65 -35.09
CA LEU A 509 11.08 -13.60 -34.91
C LEU A 509 10.69 -14.80 -34.04
N LYS A 510 9.92 -14.59 -32.96
CA LYS A 510 9.37 -15.67 -32.13
C LYS A 510 8.46 -16.59 -32.93
N ARG A 511 7.53 -16.02 -33.70
CA ARG A 511 6.59 -16.78 -34.56
C ARG A 511 7.32 -17.59 -35.64
N THR A 512 8.40 -17.05 -36.18
CA THR A 512 9.15 -17.69 -37.27
C THR A 512 10.33 -18.52 -36.76
N LYS A 513 10.44 -18.77 -35.44
CA LYS A 513 11.52 -19.52 -34.79
C LYS A 513 12.89 -18.99 -35.21
N GLY A 514 13.09 -17.69 -35.18
CA GLY A 514 14.35 -17.01 -35.52
C GLY A 514 14.66 -16.91 -37.00
N ASN A 515 13.73 -17.22 -37.90
CA ASN A 515 13.93 -17.08 -39.34
C ASN A 515 13.70 -15.65 -39.79
N MET A 516 14.78 -14.90 -40.02
CA MET A 516 14.72 -13.46 -40.37
C MET A 516 13.95 -13.19 -41.65
N SER A 517 14.12 -13.96 -42.71
CA SER A 517 13.46 -13.73 -44.01
C SER A 517 11.94 -13.92 -43.90
N ARG A 518 11.49 -14.95 -43.18
CA ARG A 518 10.07 -15.17 -42.92
C ARG A 518 9.48 -14.07 -42.02
N ALA A 519 10.21 -13.62 -41.03
CA ALA A 519 9.80 -12.52 -40.15
C ALA A 519 9.71 -11.19 -40.95
N ALA A 520 10.66 -10.93 -41.86
CA ALA A 520 10.62 -9.75 -42.72
C ALA A 520 9.36 -9.75 -43.61
N VAL A 521 9.05 -10.88 -44.25
CA VAL A 521 7.83 -11.03 -45.07
C VAL A 521 6.57 -10.77 -44.23
N GLN A 522 6.49 -11.28 -43.02
CA GLN A 522 5.36 -11.09 -42.10
C GLN A 522 5.14 -9.62 -41.71
N LEU A 523 6.22 -8.85 -41.61
CA LEU A 523 6.18 -7.43 -41.28
C LEU A 523 6.12 -6.50 -42.52
N GLY A 524 6.06 -7.06 -43.74
CA GLY A 524 6.10 -6.28 -44.99
C GLY A 524 7.44 -5.57 -45.22
N LEU A 525 8.54 -6.10 -44.63
CA LEU A 525 9.87 -5.54 -44.74
C LEU A 525 10.73 -6.35 -45.73
N SER A 526 11.70 -5.69 -46.37
CA SER A 526 12.75 -6.42 -47.07
C SER A 526 13.79 -7.02 -46.09
N ASP A 527 14.44 -8.12 -46.44
CA ASP A 527 15.50 -8.78 -45.65
C ASP A 527 16.59 -7.78 -45.24
N ARG A 528 16.95 -6.86 -46.14
CA ARG A 528 17.93 -5.79 -45.86
C ARG A 528 17.47 -4.85 -44.74
N ILE A 529 16.21 -4.38 -44.77
CA ILE A 529 15.63 -3.50 -43.75
C ILE A 529 15.54 -4.26 -42.42
N MET A 530 15.07 -5.50 -42.46
CA MET A 530 15.00 -6.35 -41.28
C MET A 530 16.37 -6.53 -40.61
N GLY A 531 17.42 -6.79 -41.40
CA GLY A 531 18.79 -6.91 -40.86
C GLY A 531 19.31 -5.63 -40.23
N LEU A 532 19.01 -4.45 -40.83
CA LEU A 532 19.37 -3.14 -40.25
C LEU A 532 18.66 -2.89 -38.93
N ARG A 533 17.37 -3.23 -38.83
CA ARG A 533 16.55 -3.05 -37.62
C ARG A 533 17.00 -4.00 -36.50
N ILE A 534 17.28 -5.26 -36.79
CA ILE A 534 17.84 -6.23 -35.85
C ILE A 534 19.14 -5.71 -35.28
N LYS A 535 20.03 -5.14 -36.13
CA LYS A 535 21.28 -4.54 -35.69
C LYS A 535 21.06 -3.25 -34.86
N LYS A 536 20.12 -2.39 -35.25
CA LYS A 536 19.76 -1.16 -34.52
C LYS A 536 19.31 -1.47 -33.11
N PHE A 537 18.52 -2.52 -32.90
CA PHE A 537 17.93 -2.88 -31.61
C PHE A 537 18.72 -3.96 -30.87
N ASP A 538 19.90 -4.35 -31.36
CA ASP A 538 20.77 -5.38 -30.78
C ASP A 538 20.02 -6.69 -30.47
N ILE A 539 19.14 -7.13 -31.38
CA ILE A 539 18.31 -8.33 -31.21
C ILE A 539 19.09 -9.56 -31.63
N ASP A 540 19.34 -10.46 -30.69
CA ASP A 540 19.91 -11.78 -30.99
C ASP A 540 18.79 -12.75 -31.46
N TYR A 541 18.54 -12.76 -32.78
CA TYR A 541 17.50 -13.61 -33.38
C TYR A 541 17.76 -15.12 -33.22
N ARG A 542 18.99 -15.53 -32.88
CA ARG A 542 19.35 -16.95 -32.68
C ARG A 542 18.74 -17.52 -31.39
N LYS A 543 18.43 -16.66 -30.43
CA LYS A 543 17.74 -17.05 -29.19
C LYS A 543 16.28 -17.48 -29.38
N PHE A 544 15.72 -17.26 -30.57
CA PHE A 544 14.34 -17.63 -30.89
C PHE A 544 14.23 -18.93 -31.75
N ARG A 545 15.37 -19.64 -31.96
CA ARG A 545 15.37 -20.91 -32.69
C ARG A 545 14.80 -22.07 -31.89
#